data_2660842fb56c89b13234d765a7d3a699
#
_entry.id   2660842fb56c89b13234d765a7d3a699
#
_cell.length_a   1.000
_cell.length_b   1.000
_cell.length_c   1.000
_cell.angle_alpha   90.00
_cell.angle_beta   90.00
_cell.angle_gamma   90.00
#
_symmetry.space_group_name_H-M   'P 1'
#
loop_
_entity.id
_entity.type
_entity.pdbx_description
1 polymer ?
#
loop_
_entity_poly.entity_id
_entity_poly.type
_entity_poly.pdbx_seq_one_letter_code
_entity_poly.pdbx_strand_id
1 'polypeptide(L)'
;MNPIYKSRRRSDIVIRALCVGAALFGVTWLALILITLLYNGIAGLSVQLFTQNTPPPGSTEGGLLNAIVGSLIMTVIGVGIGAPLGLFAGTYLAEYGKNDKLTSVIRFINDILLSAPSIIIGLFIYGAVVVPMRGFSAIAGSLALAVIVIPVVLRTTEDMLLLVPNPLREAASALGLPRSLVIKRIAYRAARSGLITGVLLATARVAGETAPLLFTALSNQFFSLDLTKTMANLPVTINNFVQSPYAYWKELAWSGALLITFTVLALNIGARILGAERAAK
;
A
#
# COMPACT_ATOMS: atom_id res chain seq x y z
N MET A 1 24.50 3.80 -48.70
CA MET A 1 23.63 3.73 -47.52
C MET A 1 22.58 4.82 -47.64
N ASN A 2 21.31 4.43 -47.60
CA ASN A 2 20.17 5.34 -47.78
C ASN A 2 20.17 6.49 -46.72
N PRO A 3 20.06 7.77 -47.10
CA PRO A 3 20.12 8.90 -46.17
C PRO A 3 19.06 8.81 -45.06
N ILE A 4 17.91 8.22 -45.35
CA ILE A 4 16.83 7.96 -44.36
C ILE A 4 17.31 7.02 -43.27
N TYR A 5 18.11 5.99 -43.57
CA TYR A 5 18.65 5.07 -42.59
C TYR A 5 19.63 5.76 -41.64
N LYS A 6 20.51 6.62 -42.14
CA LYS A 6 21.45 7.40 -41.33
C LYS A 6 20.73 8.35 -40.35
N SER A 7 19.69 9.01 -40.83
CA SER A 7 18.86 9.89 -39.98
C SER A 7 18.15 9.12 -38.86
N ARG A 8 17.48 8.01 -39.19
CA ARG A 8 16.79 7.15 -38.23
C ARG A 8 17.77 6.56 -37.18
N ARG A 9 18.96 6.13 -37.60
CA ARG A 9 19.97 5.62 -36.68
C ARG A 9 20.49 6.69 -35.70
N ARG A 10 20.66 7.94 -36.16
CA ARG A 10 21.03 9.07 -35.30
C ARG A 10 19.91 9.36 -34.28
N SER A 11 18.67 9.43 -34.72
CA SER A 11 17.53 9.62 -33.83
C SER A 11 17.42 8.49 -32.80
N ASP A 12 17.62 7.22 -33.19
CA ASP A 12 17.60 6.08 -32.27
C ASP A 12 18.69 6.19 -31.19
N ILE A 13 19.92 6.56 -31.60
CA ILE A 13 21.03 6.76 -30.65
C ILE A 13 20.73 7.89 -29.67
N VAL A 14 20.20 9.03 -30.16
CA VAL A 14 19.84 10.16 -29.29
C VAL A 14 18.72 9.80 -28.34
N ILE A 15 17.65 9.17 -28.82
CA ILE A 15 16.54 8.73 -27.97
C ILE A 15 17.02 7.74 -26.92
N ARG A 16 17.85 6.76 -27.31
CA ARG A 16 18.43 5.78 -26.39
C ARG A 16 19.29 6.46 -25.33
N ALA A 17 20.16 7.40 -25.72
CA ALA A 17 21.00 8.16 -24.78
C ALA A 17 20.14 8.99 -23.80
N LEU A 18 19.07 9.61 -24.26
CA LEU A 18 18.11 10.35 -23.40
C LEU A 18 17.39 9.42 -22.43
N CYS A 19 16.92 8.26 -22.91
CA CYS A 19 16.28 7.26 -22.03
C CYS A 19 17.24 6.72 -20.95
N VAL A 20 18.48 6.39 -21.33
CA VAL A 20 19.51 5.95 -20.38
C VAL A 20 19.87 7.07 -19.41
N GLY A 21 20.03 8.31 -19.90
CA GLY A 21 20.30 9.48 -19.05
C GLY A 21 19.18 9.73 -18.04
N ALA A 22 17.92 9.67 -18.47
CA ALA A 22 16.79 9.80 -17.57
C ALA A 22 16.72 8.67 -16.53
N ALA A 23 16.99 7.43 -16.94
CA ALA A 23 17.04 6.30 -16.02
C ALA A 23 18.18 6.44 -15.00
N LEU A 24 19.37 6.81 -15.43
CA LEU A 24 20.51 7.08 -14.53
C LEU A 24 20.22 8.22 -13.57
N PHE A 25 19.61 9.30 -14.04
CA PHE A 25 19.19 10.41 -13.18
C PHE A 25 18.24 9.94 -12.08
N GLY A 26 17.19 9.18 -12.42
CA GLY A 26 16.24 8.64 -11.44
C GLY A 26 16.91 7.68 -10.44
N VAL A 27 17.79 6.77 -10.91
CA VAL A 27 18.53 5.84 -10.04
C VAL A 27 19.49 6.60 -9.11
N THR A 28 20.14 7.66 -9.58
CA THR A 28 21.05 8.46 -8.75
C THR A 28 20.29 9.13 -7.59
N TRP A 29 19.14 9.76 -7.87
CA TRP A 29 18.32 10.35 -6.82
C TRP A 29 17.81 9.31 -5.82
N LEU A 30 17.36 8.16 -6.30
CA LEU A 30 16.96 7.06 -5.44
C LEU A 30 18.10 6.59 -4.54
N ALA A 31 19.30 6.42 -5.11
CA ALA A 31 20.49 6.01 -4.35
C ALA A 31 20.85 7.04 -3.28
N LEU A 32 20.83 8.33 -3.60
CA LEU A 32 21.10 9.40 -2.65
C LEU A 32 20.09 9.40 -1.48
N ILE A 33 18.80 9.25 -1.78
CA ILE A 33 17.74 9.15 -0.75
C ILE A 33 18.00 7.95 0.16
N LEU A 34 18.27 6.77 -0.41
CA LEU A 34 18.51 5.54 0.35
C LEU A 34 19.79 5.63 1.19
N ILE A 35 20.88 6.18 0.65
CA ILE A 35 22.14 6.38 1.40
C ILE A 35 21.90 7.34 2.58
N THR A 36 21.23 8.45 2.34
CA THR A 36 20.91 9.43 3.40
C THR A 36 20.03 8.81 4.48
N LEU A 37 19.01 8.03 4.06
CA LEU A 37 18.12 7.33 4.98
C LEU A 37 18.88 6.29 5.82
N LEU A 38 19.76 5.51 5.21
CA LEU A 38 20.57 4.52 5.90
C LEU A 38 21.55 5.19 6.88
N TYR A 39 22.25 6.23 6.44
CA TYR A 39 23.22 6.93 7.27
C TYR A 39 22.61 7.55 8.54
N ASN A 40 21.51 8.29 8.37
CA ASN A 40 20.85 8.94 9.52
C ASN A 40 19.94 7.97 10.30
N GLY A 41 19.31 7.01 9.64
CA GLY A 41 18.35 6.10 10.28
C GLY A 41 19.02 5.02 11.12
N ILE A 42 20.21 4.53 10.73
CA ILE A 42 20.94 3.52 11.50
C ILE A 42 21.48 4.12 12.80
N ALA A 43 21.89 5.39 12.79
CA ALA A 43 22.42 6.05 13.97
C ALA A 43 21.45 6.07 15.17
N GLY A 44 20.14 6.20 14.91
CA GLY A 44 19.10 6.20 15.96
C GLY A 44 18.46 4.83 16.22
N LEU A 45 18.94 3.74 15.59
CA LEU A 45 18.45 2.39 15.89
C LEU A 45 18.96 1.92 17.23
N SER A 46 18.07 1.80 18.20
CA SER A 46 18.34 1.30 19.56
C SER A 46 17.24 0.36 20.01
N VAL A 47 17.51 -0.45 21.04
CA VAL A 47 16.48 -1.30 21.66
C VAL A 47 15.34 -0.42 22.21
N GLN A 48 15.66 0.78 22.69
CA GLN A 48 14.68 1.74 23.22
C GLN A 48 13.65 2.15 22.17
N LEU A 49 14.04 2.23 20.89
CA LEU A 49 13.12 2.51 19.78
C LEU A 49 11.89 1.58 19.76
N PHE A 50 12.08 0.32 20.10
CA PHE A 50 11.06 -0.73 20.08
C PHE A 50 10.38 -0.98 21.41
N THR A 51 10.91 -0.45 22.52
CA THR A 51 10.44 -0.76 23.87
C THR A 51 9.84 0.45 24.59
N GLN A 52 10.17 1.67 24.15
CA GLN A 52 9.68 2.89 24.76
C GLN A 52 8.68 3.61 23.87
N ASN A 53 7.77 4.37 24.51
CA ASN A 53 6.82 5.22 23.82
C ASN A 53 7.48 6.49 23.27
N THR A 54 6.74 7.22 22.44
CA THR A 54 7.18 8.52 21.92
C THR A 54 7.47 9.48 23.06
N PRO A 55 8.66 10.11 23.07
CA PRO A 55 9.07 10.99 24.16
C PRO A 55 8.27 12.30 24.18
N PRO A 56 8.10 12.92 25.36
CA PRO A 56 7.58 14.28 25.44
C PRO A 56 8.56 15.30 24.84
N PRO A 57 8.07 16.51 24.48
CA PRO A 57 8.89 17.56 23.93
C PRO A 57 10.09 17.90 24.85
N GLY A 58 11.29 17.93 24.27
CA GLY A 58 12.52 18.26 24.98
C GLY A 58 13.18 17.10 25.74
N SER A 59 12.59 15.92 25.77
CA SER A 59 13.23 14.70 26.27
C SER A 59 14.28 14.18 25.29
N THR A 60 15.33 13.55 25.83
CA THR A 60 16.39 12.86 25.08
C THR A 60 16.25 11.32 25.19
N GLU A 61 15.21 10.83 25.85
CA GLU A 61 14.93 9.41 26.02
C GLU A 61 13.53 9.08 25.55
N GLY A 62 13.37 7.96 24.83
CA GLY A 62 12.09 7.47 24.30
C GLY A 62 12.26 6.64 23.03
N GLY A 63 11.16 6.19 22.48
CA GLY A 63 11.13 5.33 21.30
C GLY A 63 9.91 5.57 20.43
N LEU A 64 9.51 4.54 19.66
CA LEU A 64 8.37 4.60 18.73
C LEU A 64 7.40 3.43 18.93
N LEU A 65 7.43 2.74 20.09
CA LEU A 65 6.61 1.56 20.36
C LEU A 65 5.12 1.80 20.07
N ASN A 66 4.56 2.88 20.64
CA ASN A 66 3.15 3.23 20.45
C ASN A 66 2.81 3.50 18.97
N ALA A 67 3.71 4.13 18.23
CA ALA A 67 3.53 4.41 16.81
C ALA A 67 3.67 3.16 15.93
N ILE A 68 4.59 2.25 16.28
CA ILE A 68 4.77 0.95 15.60
C ILE A 68 3.52 0.09 15.78
N VAL A 69 3.08 -0.07 17.03
CA VAL A 69 1.90 -0.91 17.37
C VAL A 69 0.64 -0.34 16.74
N GLY A 70 0.43 0.97 16.83
CA GLY A 70 -0.75 1.60 16.24
C GLY A 70 -0.77 1.52 14.71
N SER A 71 0.38 1.68 14.03
CA SER A 71 0.47 1.44 12.59
C SER A 71 0.10 0.00 12.23
N LEU A 72 0.62 -0.98 12.97
CA LEU A 72 0.31 -2.38 12.73
C LEU A 72 -1.18 -2.66 12.89
N ILE A 73 -1.79 -2.19 13.99
CA ILE A 73 -3.23 -2.38 14.27
C ILE A 73 -4.08 -1.77 13.16
N MET A 74 -3.85 -0.49 12.82
CA MET A 74 -4.65 0.18 11.81
C MET A 74 -4.47 -0.43 10.42
N THR A 75 -3.25 -0.84 10.06
CA THR A 75 -2.98 -1.51 8.78
C THR A 75 -3.67 -2.88 8.73
N VAL A 76 -3.57 -3.70 9.78
CA VAL A 76 -4.21 -5.02 9.84
C VAL A 76 -5.73 -4.90 9.74
N ILE A 77 -6.36 -3.97 10.46
CA ILE A 77 -7.80 -3.73 10.39
C ILE A 77 -8.19 -3.20 9.01
N GLY A 78 -7.47 -2.20 8.50
CA GLY A 78 -7.75 -1.60 7.19
C GLY A 78 -7.66 -2.61 6.05
N VAL A 79 -6.60 -3.42 6.03
CA VAL A 79 -6.43 -4.50 5.04
C VAL A 79 -7.44 -5.63 5.28
N GLY A 80 -7.70 -5.98 6.54
CA GLY A 80 -8.68 -7.01 6.92
C GLY A 80 -10.11 -6.70 6.46
N ILE A 81 -10.46 -5.43 6.33
CA ILE A 81 -11.74 -4.96 5.77
C ILE A 81 -11.62 -4.77 4.26
N GLY A 82 -10.60 -4.04 3.81
CA GLY A 82 -10.48 -3.61 2.41
C GLY A 82 -10.16 -4.76 1.45
N ALA A 83 -9.29 -5.70 1.83
CA ALA A 83 -8.90 -6.78 0.94
C ALA A 83 -10.04 -7.76 0.63
N PRO A 84 -10.84 -8.25 1.59
CA PRO A 84 -12.00 -9.10 1.26
C PRO A 84 -13.02 -8.39 0.37
N LEU A 85 -13.33 -7.11 0.64
CA LEU A 85 -14.26 -6.32 -0.17
C LEU A 85 -13.72 -6.15 -1.60
N GLY A 86 -12.44 -5.81 -1.75
CA GLY A 86 -11.78 -5.70 -3.06
C GLY A 86 -11.76 -7.04 -3.81
N LEU A 87 -11.46 -8.15 -3.12
CA LEU A 87 -11.48 -9.50 -3.70
C LEU A 87 -12.89 -9.88 -4.21
N PHE A 88 -13.94 -9.65 -3.42
CA PHE A 88 -15.30 -9.95 -3.84
C PHE A 88 -15.75 -9.09 -5.02
N ALA A 89 -15.48 -7.78 -4.96
CA ALA A 89 -15.83 -6.87 -6.03
C ALA A 89 -15.07 -7.19 -7.33
N GLY A 90 -13.75 -7.42 -7.27
CA GLY A 90 -12.94 -7.81 -8.43
C GLY A 90 -13.36 -9.14 -9.01
N THR A 91 -13.74 -10.11 -8.17
CA THR A 91 -14.30 -11.38 -8.64
C THR A 91 -15.64 -11.19 -9.35
N TYR A 92 -16.50 -10.33 -8.82
CA TYR A 92 -17.76 -10.02 -9.48
C TYR A 92 -17.50 -9.45 -10.89
N LEU A 93 -16.59 -8.49 -11.02
CA LEU A 93 -16.25 -7.85 -12.29
C LEU A 93 -15.68 -8.86 -13.31
N ALA A 94 -14.77 -9.75 -12.86
CA ALA A 94 -14.13 -10.73 -13.75
C ALA A 94 -15.05 -11.85 -14.18
N GLU A 95 -15.85 -12.37 -13.26
CA GLU A 95 -16.60 -13.61 -13.47
C GLU A 95 -18.07 -13.41 -13.82
N TYR A 96 -18.71 -12.34 -13.34
CA TYR A 96 -20.14 -12.09 -13.51
C TYR A 96 -20.46 -10.89 -14.39
N GLY A 97 -19.58 -9.90 -14.43
CA GLY A 97 -19.86 -8.58 -15.00
C GLY A 97 -19.62 -8.42 -16.51
N LYS A 98 -19.65 -9.47 -17.34
CA LYS A 98 -19.18 -9.42 -18.74
C LYS A 98 -19.92 -8.44 -19.67
N ASN A 99 -21.16 -8.02 -19.41
CA ASN A 99 -21.90 -7.05 -20.24
C ASN A 99 -22.93 -6.24 -19.43
N ASP A 100 -22.62 -5.95 -18.16
CA ASP A 100 -23.54 -5.26 -17.28
C ASP A 100 -23.17 -3.77 -17.12
N LYS A 101 -24.18 -2.89 -17.10
CA LYS A 101 -24.01 -1.45 -16.83
C LYS A 101 -23.42 -1.23 -15.43
N LEU A 102 -23.79 -2.06 -14.44
CA LEU A 102 -23.25 -2.00 -13.09
C LEU A 102 -21.74 -2.19 -13.07
N THR A 103 -21.22 -3.13 -13.87
CA THR A 103 -19.77 -3.37 -14.02
C THR A 103 -19.04 -2.12 -14.52
N SER A 104 -19.60 -1.43 -15.51
CA SER A 104 -19.02 -0.19 -16.03
C SER A 104 -18.99 0.92 -14.98
N VAL A 105 -20.04 1.03 -14.18
CA VAL A 105 -20.11 2.01 -13.08
C VAL A 105 -19.10 1.67 -11.98
N ILE A 106 -19.00 0.41 -11.57
CA ILE A 106 -18.02 0.00 -10.54
C ILE A 106 -16.60 0.24 -11.01
N ARG A 107 -16.25 -0.10 -12.26
CA ARG A 107 -14.92 0.22 -12.83
C ARG A 107 -14.64 1.71 -12.85
N PHE A 108 -15.60 2.52 -13.27
CA PHE A 108 -15.46 3.97 -13.30
C PHE A 108 -15.22 4.55 -11.89
N ILE A 109 -15.99 4.12 -10.88
CA ILE A 109 -15.78 4.52 -9.48
C ILE A 109 -14.41 4.06 -8.99
N ASN A 110 -14.01 2.83 -9.32
CA ASN A 110 -12.70 2.28 -8.94
C ASN A 110 -11.56 3.11 -9.54
N ASP A 111 -11.64 3.49 -10.80
CA ASP A 111 -10.63 4.30 -11.49
C ASP A 111 -10.54 5.71 -10.89
N ILE A 112 -11.67 6.30 -10.48
CA ILE A 112 -11.69 7.57 -9.73
C ILE A 112 -10.96 7.40 -8.39
N LEU A 113 -11.26 6.35 -7.61
CA LEU A 113 -10.62 6.11 -6.31
C LEU A 113 -9.12 5.84 -6.43
N LEU A 114 -8.67 5.16 -7.49
CA LEU A 114 -7.25 4.93 -7.76
C LEU A 114 -6.50 6.21 -8.12
N SER A 115 -7.16 7.15 -8.79
CA SER A 115 -6.58 8.44 -9.20
C SER A 115 -6.72 9.54 -8.14
N ALA A 116 -7.60 9.35 -7.15
CA ALA A 116 -7.86 10.34 -6.12
C ALA A 116 -6.63 10.52 -5.21
N PRO A 117 -6.24 11.77 -4.88
CA PRO A 117 -5.27 12.02 -3.83
C PRO A 117 -5.73 11.43 -2.49
N SER A 118 -4.86 10.71 -1.79
CA SER A 118 -5.21 10.03 -0.52
C SER A 118 -5.71 10.98 0.57
N ILE A 119 -5.32 12.25 0.51
CA ILE A 119 -5.82 13.30 1.41
C ILE A 119 -7.34 13.51 1.28
N ILE A 120 -7.89 13.39 0.07
CA ILE A 120 -9.34 13.53 -0.17
C ILE A 120 -10.09 12.37 0.48
N ILE A 121 -9.54 11.17 0.44
CA ILE A 121 -10.11 10.01 1.13
C ILE A 121 -10.10 10.25 2.65
N GLY A 122 -9.01 10.82 3.19
CA GLY A 122 -8.93 11.21 4.59
C GLY A 122 -10.02 12.22 4.99
N LEU A 123 -10.21 13.26 4.20
CA LEU A 123 -11.25 14.27 4.42
C LEU A 123 -12.67 13.71 4.29
N PHE A 124 -12.89 12.79 3.35
CA PHE A 124 -14.17 12.10 3.23
C PHE A 124 -14.49 11.28 4.50
N ILE A 125 -13.54 10.49 4.98
CA ILE A 125 -13.70 9.70 6.22
C ILE A 125 -13.80 10.62 7.44
N TYR A 126 -13.11 11.76 7.45
CA TYR A 126 -13.30 12.77 8.48
C TYR A 126 -14.77 13.20 8.56
N GLY A 127 -15.36 13.62 7.45
CA GLY A 127 -16.76 14.03 7.41
C GLY A 127 -17.75 12.90 7.73
N ALA A 128 -17.47 11.69 7.21
CA ALA A 128 -18.39 10.56 7.33
C ALA A 128 -18.30 9.81 8.67
N VAL A 129 -17.14 9.82 9.33
CA VAL A 129 -16.89 9.00 10.53
C VAL A 129 -16.46 9.85 11.72
N VAL A 130 -15.43 10.70 11.58
CA VAL A 130 -14.87 11.46 12.70
C VAL A 130 -15.87 12.47 13.24
N VAL A 131 -16.54 13.21 12.35
CA VAL A 131 -17.54 14.22 12.76
C VAL A 131 -18.73 13.60 13.51
N PRO A 132 -19.38 12.53 13.00
CA PRO A 132 -20.45 11.85 13.74
C PRO A 132 -19.99 11.23 15.06
N MET A 133 -18.77 10.67 15.12
CA MET A 133 -18.18 10.11 16.33
C MET A 133 -17.71 11.19 17.33
N ARG A 134 -17.71 12.46 16.92
CA ARG A 134 -17.22 13.61 17.70
C ARG A 134 -15.78 13.44 18.19
N GLY A 135 -14.95 12.73 17.45
CA GLY A 135 -13.57 12.50 17.82
C GLY A 135 -12.77 11.70 16.81
N PHE A 136 -11.47 11.96 16.77
CA PHE A 136 -10.51 11.18 16.01
C PHE A 136 -10.35 9.79 16.64
N SER A 137 -10.16 8.76 15.80
CA SER A 137 -10.08 7.39 16.29
C SER A 137 -9.27 6.47 15.37
N ALA A 138 -8.69 5.42 15.94
CA ALA A 138 -8.02 4.38 15.17
C ALA A 138 -8.99 3.67 14.21
N ILE A 139 -10.28 3.56 14.56
CA ILE A 139 -11.32 3.03 13.68
C ILE A 139 -11.45 3.89 12.42
N ALA A 140 -11.56 5.22 12.57
CA ALA A 140 -11.63 6.12 11.43
C ALA A 140 -10.36 6.02 10.56
N GLY A 141 -9.18 5.93 11.17
CA GLY A 141 -7.92 5.69 10.46
C GLY A 141 -7.92 4.37 9.69
N SER A 142 -8.34 3.29 10.33
CA SER A 142 -8.43 1.97 9.69
C SER A 142 -9.42 1.95 8.53
N LEU A 143 -10.56 2.64 8.65
CA LEU A 143 -11.54 2.78 7.56
C LEU A 143 -10.97 3.60 6.40
N ALA A 144 -10.22 4.65 6.66
CA ALA A 144 -9.53 5.41 5.61
C ALA A 144 -8.54 4.53 4.84
N LEU A 145 -7.74 3.73 5.54
CA LEU A 145 -6.85 2.76 4.91
C LEU A 145 -7.63 1.68 4.13
N ALA A 146 -8.75 1.18 4.66
CA ALA A 146 -9.58 0.21 3.96
C ALA A 146 -10.11 0.74 2.62
N VAL A 147 -10.58 2.00 2.59
CA VAL A 147 -11.06 2.65 1.35
C VAL A 147 -9.94 2.76 0.31
N ILE A 148 -8.68 2.93 0.72
CA ILE A 148 -7.52 2.94 -0.20
C ILE A 148 -7.16 1.52 -0.68
N VAL A 149 -7.30 0.51 0.18
CA VAL A 149 -7.01 -0.90 -0.16
C VAL A 149 -8.01 -1.46 -1.17
N ILE A 150 -9.31 -1.16 -1.00
CA ILE A 150 -10.38 -1.71 -1.85
C ILE A 150 -10.08 -1.58 -3.34
N PRO A 151 -9.84 -0.39 -3.91
CA PRO A 151 -9.67 -0.23 -5.35
C PRO A 151 -8.41 -0.92 -5.88
N VAL A 152 -7.34 -0.98 -5.10
CA VAL A 152 -6.09 -1.67 -5.49
C VAL A 152 -6.31 -3.17 -5.58
N VAL A 153 -6.93 -3.76 -4.54
CA VAL A 153 -7.21 -5.20 -4.50
C VAL A 153 -8.28 -5.59 -5.52
N LEU A 154 -9.31 -4.76 -5.73
CA LEU A 154 -10.32 -4.97 -6.75
C LEU A 154 -9.69 -5.07 -8.13
N ARG A 155 -8.87 -4.08 -8.51
CA ARG A 155 -8.23 -4.03 -9.82
C ARG A 155 -7.29 -5.22 -10.04
N THR A 156 -6.42 -5.51 -9.07
CA THR A 156 -5.50 -6.65 -9.18
C THR A 156 -6.25 -7.98 -9.23
N THR A 157 -7.35 -8.13 -8.50
CA THR A 157 -8.18 -9.34 -8.52
C THR A 157 -8.84 -9.54 -9.88
N GLU A 158 -9.44 -8.48 -10.42
CA GLU A 158 -10.04 -8.52 -11.76
C GLU A 158 -9.00 -8.92 -12.81
N ASP A 159 -7.86 -8.23 -12.85
CA ASP A 159 -6.80 -8.48 -13.82
C ASP A 159 -6.26 -9.92 -13.71
N MET A 160 -6.02 -10.42 -12.49
CA MET A 160 -5.50 -11.78 -12.28
C MET A 160 -6.51 -12.87 -12.65
N LEU A 161 -7.79 -12.66 -12.39
CA LEU A 161 -8.82 -13.62 -12.77
C LEU A 161 -9.06 -13.62 -14.28
N LEU A 162 -8.95 -12.47 -14.96
CA LEU A 162 -9.06 -12.40 -16.43
C LEU A 162 -7.91 -13.11 -17.16
N LEU A 163 -6.73 -13.23 -16.53
CA LEU A 163 -5.61 -13.99 -17.07
C LEU A 163 -5.82 -15.50 -17.06
N VAL A 164 -6.77 -16.03 -16.28
CA VAL A 164 -7.06 -17.46 -16.23
C VAL A 164 -7.74 -17.87 -17.55
N PRO A 165 -7.20 -18.87 -18.29
CA PRO A 165 -7.74 -19.25 -19.59
C PRO A 165 -9.19 -19.78 -19.53
N ASN A 166 -10.04 -19.38 -20.49
CA ASN A 166 -11.43 -19.86 -20.58
C ASN A 166 -11.55 -21.37 -20.71
N PRO A 167 -10.69 -22.08 -21.49
CA PRO A 167 -10.76 -23.56 -21.58
C PRO A 167 -10.68 -24.27 -20.24
N LEU A 168 -9.98 -23.73 -19.25
CA LEU A 168 -9.95 -24.29 -17.89
C LEU A 168 -11.32 -24.21 -17.19
N ARG A 169 -12.04 -23.11 -17.39
CA ARG A 169 -13.39 -22.91 -16.86
C ARG A 169 -14.40 -23.81 -17.55
N GLU A 170 -14.30 -23.93 -18.88
CA GLU A 170 -15.15 -24.75 -19.72
C GLU A 170 -14.99 -26.23 -19.39
N ALA A 171 -13.75 -26.74 -19.26
CA ALA A 171 -13.47 -28.10 -18.87
C ALA A 171 -14.07 -28.45 -17.49
N ALA A 172 -13.94 -27.55 -16.52
CA ALA A 172 -14.53 -27.73 -15.19
C ALA A 172 -16.07 -27.75 -15.24
N SER A 173 -16.67 -26.92 -16.07
CA SER A 173 -18.12 -26.85 -16.27
C SER A 173 -18.63 -28.10 -16.99
N ALA A 174 -17.88 -28.63 -17.94
CA ALA A 174 -18.20 -29.89 -18.65
C ALA A 174 -18.23 -31.12 -17.70
N LEU A 175 -17.45 -31.05 -16.60
CA LEU A 175 -17.49 -32.06 -15.51
C LEU A 175 -18.67 -31.84 -14.53
N GLY A 176 -19.60 -30.94 -14.83
CA GLY A 176 -20.79 -30.70 -14.01
C GLY A 176 -20.55 -29.82 -12.79
N LEU A 177 -19.40 -29.14 -12.68
CA LEU A 177 -19.14 -28.25 -11.55
C LEU A 177 -19.99 -26.97 -11.66
N PRO A 178 -20.70 -26.57 -10.58
CA PRO A 178 -21.41 -25.30 -10.56
C PRO A 178 -20.43 -24.12 -10.57
N ARG A 179 -20.86 -23.00 -11.14
CA ARG A 179 -20.01 -21.80 -11.36
C ARG A 179 -19.25 -21.34 -10.12
N SER A 180 -19.88 -21.39 -8.95
CA SER A 180 -19.23 -21.03 -7.67
C SER A 180 -18.04 -21.93 -7.33
N LEU A 181 -18.10 -23.23 -7.65
CA LEU A 181 -16.98 -24.16 -7.45
C LEU A 181 -15.91 -23.98 -8.52
N VAL A 182 -16.28 -23.68 -9.77
CA VAL A 182 -15.31 -23.32 -10.83
C VAL A 182 -14.49 -22.11 -10.40
N ILE A 183 -15.13 -21.06 -9.88
CA ILE A 183 -14.43 -19.86 -9.38
C ILE A 183 -13.51 -20.22 -8.20
N LYS A 184 -14.04 -20.88 -7.15
CA LYS A 184 -13.29 -21.16 -5.92
C LYS A 184 -12.16 -22.19 -6.12
N ARG A 185 -12.40 -23.26 -6.87
CA ARG A 185 -11.45 -24.37 -7.00
C ARG A 185 -10.53 -24.28 -8.21
N ILE A 186 -10.95 -23.60 -9.27
CA ILE A 186 -10.18 -23.50 -10.51
C ILE A 186 -9.62 -22.08 -10.66
N ALA A 187 -10.47 -21.05 -10.81
CA ALA A 187 -10.02 -19.70 -11.10
C ALA A 187 -9.15 -19.12 -9.98
N TYR A 188 -9.59 -19.19 -8.73
CA TYR A 188 -8.81 -18.71 -7.58
C TYR A 188 -7.51 -19.51 -7.38
N ARG A 189 -7.54 -20.81 -7.65
CA ARG A 189 -6.35 -21.66 -7.53
C ARG A 189 -5.31 -21.31 -8.58
N ALA A 190 -5.75 -21.08 -9.81
CA ALA A 190 -4.88 -20.64 -10.92
C ALA A 190 -4.34 -19.24 -10.69
N ALA A 191 -5.15 -18.27 -10.19
CA ALA A 191 -4.78 -16.89 -9.94
C ALA A 191 -4.13 -16.65 -8.55
N ARG A 192 -4.01 -17.66 -7.68
CA ARG A 192 -3.66 -17.52 -6.26
C ARG A 192 -2.41 -16.69 -6.00
N SER A 193 -1.36 -16.90 -6.76
CA SER A 193 -0.10 -16.19 -6.63
C SER A 193 -0.30 -14.69 -6.88
N GLY A 194 -0.99 -14.31 -7.97
CA GLY A 194 -1.28 -12.92 -8.28
C GLY A 194 -2.21 -12.26 -7.26
N LEU A 195 -3.22 -12.97 -6.77
CA LEU A 195 -4.13 -12.46 -5.74
C LEU A 195 -3.40 -12.15 -4.42
N ILE A 196 -2.55 -13.07 -3.95
CA ILE A 196 -1.75 -12.85 -2.73
C ILE A 196 -0.79 -11.69 -2.93
N THR A 197 -0.10 -11.63 -4.07
CA THR A 197 0.81 -10.54 -4.41
C THR A 197 0.06 -9.20 -4.45
N GLY A 198 -1.14 -9.14 -5.01
CA GLY A 198 -1.97 -7.95 -5.05
C GLY A 198 -2.34 -7.43 -3.65
N VAL A 199 -2.75 -8.32 -2.75
CA VAL A 199 -3.05 -7.95 -1.35
C VAL A 199 -1.80 -7.49 -0.61
N LEU A 200 -0.65 -8.16 -0.78
CA LEU A 200 0.60 -7.75 -0.15
C LEU A 200 1.10 -6.39 -0.65
N LEU A 201 0.98 -6.12 -1.95
CA LEU A 201 1.32 -4.81 -2.52
C LEU A 201 0.39 -3.70 -2.02
N ALA A 202 -0.93 -3.97 -1.89
CA ALA A 202 -1.88 -3.05 -1.29
C ALA A 202 -1.52 -2.77 0.17
N THR A 203 -1.14 -3.81 0.94
CA THR A 203 -0.68 -3.68 2.34
C THR A 203 0.58 -2.83 2.43
N ALA A 204 1.58 -3.10 1.59
CA ALA A 204 2.83 -2.32 1.54
C ALA A 204 2.56 -0.84 1.22
N ARG A 205 1.61 -0.55 0.34
CA ARG A 205 1.21 0.82 0.02
C ARG A 205 0.62 1.53 1.24
N VAL A 206 -0.36 0.95 1.91
CA VAL A 206 -1.06 1.62 3.02
C VAL A 206 -0.25 1.69 4.30
N ALA A 207 0.77 0.85 4.47
CA ALA A 207 1.67 0.89 5.63
C ALA A 207 2.46 2.21 5.74
N GLY A 208 2.65 2.93 4.63
CA GLY A 208 3.32 4.23 4.58
C GLY A 208 2.40 5.44 4.43
N GLU A 209 1.08 5.26 4.43
CA GLU A 209 0.13 6.36 4.22
C GLU A 209 0.08 7.33 5.40
N THR A 210 0.34 8.61 5.13
CA THR A 210 0.37 9.67 6.14
C THR A 210 -0.87 10.56 6.06
N ALA A 211 -1.19 11.08 4.87
CA ALA A 211 -2.20 12.11 4.68
C ALA A 211 -3.60 11.74 5.20
N PRO A 212 -4.16 10.56 4.90
CA PRO A 212 -5.49 10.20 5.41
C PRO A 212 -5.50 10.03 6.92
N LEU A 213 -4.41 9.56 7.54
CA LEU A 213 -4.32 9.34 8.98
C LEU A 213 -4.23 10.64 9.77
N LEU A 214 -3.68 11.70 9.19
CA LEU A 214 -3.67 13.05 9.78
C LEU A 214 -5.08 13.58 10.06
N PHE A 215 -6.06 13.20 9.24
CA PHE A 215 -7.44 13.68 9.37
C PHE A 215 -8.37 12.67 10.06
N THR A 216 -7.88 11.48 10.42
CA THR A 216 -8.76 10.42 10.94
C THR A 216 -8.31 9.84 12.28
N ALA A 217 -7.04 9.46 12.42
CA ALA A 217 -6.47 8.88 13.63
C ALA A 217 -5.66 9.88 14.46
N LEU A 218 -5.14 10.94 13.80
CA LEU A 218 -4.17 11.88 14.40
C LEU A 218 -2.92 11.15 14.95
N SER A 219 -2.46 11.59 16.11
CA SER A 219 -1.37 10.99 16.86
C SER A 219 -1.65 11.04 18.35
N ASN A 220 -1.05 10.13 19.10
CA ASN A 220 -1.11 10.08 20.55
C ASN A 220 0.27 9.73 21.09
N GLN A 221 0.79 10.51 22.05
CA GLN A 221 2.09 10.23 22.68
C GLN A 221 2.02 9.06 23.67
N PHE A 222 0.82 8.77 24.17
CA PHE A 222 0.61 7.68 25.12
C PHE A 222 0.27 6.38 24.40
N PHE A 223 0.73 5.27 24.94
CA PHE A 223 0.35 3.95 24.46
C PHE A 223 -1.14 3.70 24.76
N SER A 224 -1.91 3.39 23.73
CA SER A 224 -3.33 3.07 23.85
C SER A 224 -3.70 1.98 22.85
N LEU A 225 -4.49 1.01 23.29
CA LEU A 225 -5.13 0.00 22.44
C LEU A 225 -6.61 0.30 22.21
N ASP A 226 -7.11 1.42 22.71
CA ASP A 226 -8.49 1.85 22.52
C ASP A 226 -8.70 2.36 21.11
N LEU A 227 -9.38 1.56 20.30
CA LEU A 227 -9.65 1.85 18.89
C LEU A 227 -10.59 3.04 18.69
N THR A 228 -11.34 3.44 19.73
CA THR A 228 -12.29 4.57 19.67
C THR A 228 -11.61 5.91 19.89
N LYS A 229 -10.34 5.92 20.27
CA LYS A 229 -9.54 7.13 20.54
C LYS A 229 -8.43 7.34 19.52
N THR A 230 -7.80 8.51 19.59
CA THR A 230 -6.59 8.81 18.82
C THR A 230 -5.52 7.78 19.08
N MET A 231 -4.86 7.33 18.02
CA MET A 231 -3.78 6.34 18.10
C MET A 231 -2.57 6.81 17.32
N ALA A 232 -1.39 6.67 17.91
CA ALA A 232 -0.13 6.95 17.23
C ALA A 232 0.00 6.06 15.99
N ASN A 233 0.66 6.57 14.99
CA ASN A 233 1.08 5.80 13.81
C ASN A 233 2.42 6.33 13.30
N LEU A 234 3.23 5.45 12.76
CA LEU A 234 4.59 5.79 12.32
C LEU A 234 4.62 6.93 11.30
N PRO A 235 3.83 6.92 10.20
CA PRO A 235 3.91 7.96 9.19
C PRO A 235 3.58 9.36 9.74
N VAL A 236 2.53 9.49 10.55
CA VAL A 236 2.15 10.78 11.15
C VAL A 236 3.15 11.21 12.22
N THR A 237 3.63 10.27 13.05
CA THR A 237 4.64 10.56 14.08
C THR A 237 5.93 11.06 13.44
N ILE A 238 6.41 10.42 12.36
CA ILE A 238 7.57 10.88 11.59
C ILE A 238 7.34 12.29 11.05
N ASN A 239 6.18 12.53 10.44
CA ASN A 239 5.84 13.87 9.91
C ASN A 239 5.89 14.95 10.99
N ASN A 240 5.34 14.67 12.17
CA ASN A 240 5.35 15.60 13.30
C ASN A 240 6.78 15.83 13.84
N PHE A 241 7.57 14.77 13.92
CA PHE A 241 8.93 14.82 14.46
C PHE A 241 9.90 15.56 13.53
N VAL A 242 9.79 15.38 12.22
CA VAL A 242 10.60 16.13 11.23
C VAL A 242 10.36 17.63 11.31
N GLN A 243 9.10 18.05 11.56
CA GLN A 243 8.73 19.47 11.66
C GLN A 243 9.05 20.08 13.00
N SER A 244 9.48 19.30 13.99
CA SER A 244 9.79 19.77 15.33
C SER A 244 11.17 20.45 15.41
N PRO A 245 11.41 21.35 16.36
CA PRO A 245 12.73 21.93 16.61
C PRO A 245 13.69 20.97 17.33
N TYR A 246 13.20 19.87 17.93
CA TYR A 246 13.97 18.97 18.78
C TYR A 246 14.85 18.03 17.98
N ALA A 247 16.16 18.04 18.23
CA ALA A 247 17.14 17.21 17.51
C ALA A 247 16.86 15.72 17.70
N TYR A 248 16.54 15.28 18.93
CA TYR A 248 16.25 13.89 19.24
C TYR A 248 15.00 13.36 18.49
N TRP A 249 13.96 14.18 18.35
CA TRP A 249 12.78 13.80 17.57
C TRP A 249 13.10 13.60 16.08
N LYS A 250 14.01 14.42 15.53
CA LYS A 250 14.47 14.26 14.14
C LYS A 250 15.26 12.96 13.96
N GLU A 251 16.07 12.58 14.95
CA GLU A 251 16.78 11.30 14.96
C GLU A 251 15.81 10.11 14.98
N LEU A 252 14.79 10.15 15.85
CA LEU A 252 13.72 9.15 15.87
C LEU A 252 12.92 9.12 14.57
N ALA A 253 12.71 10.28 13.92
CA ALA A 253 12.04 10.35 12.63
C ALA A 253 12.83 9.62 11.52
N TRP A 254 14.16 9.79 11.48
CA TRP A 254 15.01 9.06 10.54
C TRP A 254 14.96 7.54 10.77
N SER A 255 15.03 7.11 12.02
CA SER A 255 14.93 5.69 12.38
C SER A 255 13.55 5.10 12.08
N GLY A 256 12.49 5.86 12.36
CA GLY A 256 11.12 5.49 12.00
C GLY A 256 10.93 5.37 10.48
N ALA A 257 11.46 6.30 9.69
CA ALA A 257 11.42 6.25 8.24
C ALA A 257 12.18 5.04 7.68
N LEU A 258 13.34 4.72 8.28
CA LEU A 258 14.10 3.53 7.94
C LEU A 258 13.29 2.26 8.23
N LEU A 259 12.63 2.18 9.37
CA LEU A 259 11.81 1.04 9.79
C LEU A 259 10.63 0.81 8.83
N ILE A 260 9.90 1.86 8.44
CA ILE A 260 8.83 1.76 7.43
C ILE A 260 9.41 1.26 6.11
N THR A 261 10.51 1.84 5.66
CA THR A 261 11.14 1.47 4.38
C THR A 261 11.52 -0.01 4.37
N PHE A 262 12.15 -0.52 5.43
CA PHE A 262 12.48 -1.94 5.54
C PHE A 262 11.23 -2.82 5.61
N THR A 263 10.20 -2.42 6.35
CA THR A 263 8.95 -3.17 6.43
C THR A 263 8.27 -3.28 5.07
N VAL A 264 8.15 -2.17 4.36
CA VAL A 264 7.57 -2.13 3.00
C VAL A 264 8.42 -2.93 2.02
N LEU A 265 9.75 -2.83 2.09
CA LEU A 265 10.68 -3.62 1.27
C LEU A 265 10.52 -5.11 1.54
N ALA A 266 10.46 -5.52 2.80
CA ALA A 266 10.27 -6.92 3.20
C ALA A 266 8.93 -7.47 2.69
N LEU A 267 7.85 -6.70 2.79
CA LEU A 267 6.54 -7.05 2.23
C LEU A 267 6.59 -7.20 0.70
N ASN A 268 7.27 -6.29 0.00
CA ASN A 268 7.41 -6.34 -1.46
C ASN A 268 8.26 -7.53 -1.92
N ILE A 269 9.37 -7.82 -1.22
CA ILE A 269 10.22 -8.99 -1.51
C ILE A 269 9.42 -10.27 -1.22
N GLY A 270 8.75 -10.36 -0.07
CA GLY A 270 7.89 -11.48 0.28
C GLY A 270 6.81 -11.75 -0.77
N ALA A 271 6.15 -10.69 -1.26
CA ALA A 271 5.16 -10.77 -2.34
C ALA A 271 5.76 -11.37 -3.62
N ARG A 272 6.97 -10.93 -4.00
CA ARG A 272 7.66 -11.42 -5.21
C ARG A 272 8.10 -12.87 -5.06
N ILE A 273 8.65 -13.29 -3.93
CA ILE A 273 9.07 -14.68 -3.68
C ILE A 273 7.86 -15.61 -3.74
N LEU A 274 6.76 -15.27 -3.04
CA LEU A 274 5.52 -16.04 -3.08
C LEU A 274 4.90 -16.10 -4.47
N GLY A 275 5.10 -15.05 -5.28
CA GLY A 275 4.67 -15.01 -6.69
C GLY A 275 5.53 -15.91 -7.59
N ALA A 276 6.86 -15.90 -7.43
CA ALA A 276 7.82 -16.58 -8.31
C ALA A 276 7.86 -18.10 -8.09
N GLU A 277 7.83 -18.60 -6.86
CA GLU A 277 7.93 -20.03 -6.55
C GLU A 277 6.82 -20.91 -7.16
N ARG A 278 5.73 -20.29 -7.61
CA ARG A 278 4.56 -20.99 -8.17
C ARG A 278 4.38 -20.84 -9.66
N ALA A 279 5.13 -19.96 -10.30
CA ALA A 279 5.23 -19.89 -11.75
C ALA A 279 6.16 -21.00 -12.31
N ALA A 280 6.97 -21.63 -11.45
CA ALA A 280 7.93 -22.67 -11.80
C ALA A 280 7.43 -24.11 -11.53
N LYS A 281 6.22 -24.29 -11.01
CA LYS A 281 5.52 -25.57 -10.83
C LYS A 281 4.23 -25.60 -11.67
#